data_e587494819810440354094eab456d038
#
_entry.id   e587494819810440354094eab456d038
#
_cell.length_a   1.000
_cell.length_b   1.000
_cell.length_c   1.000
_cell.angle_alpha   90.00
_cell.angle_beta   90.00
_cell.angle_gamma   90.00
#
_symmetry.space_group_name_H-M   'P 1'
#
loop_
_entity.id
_entity.type
_entity.pdbx_description
1 polymer ?
#
loop_
_entity_poly.entity_id
_entity_poly.type
_entity_poly.pdbx_seq_one_letter_code
_entity_poly.pdbx_strand_id
1 'polypeptide(L)'
;MDSGTELNGLAWLEQYVWPILLLIFLGIIWHNILQNHKKHPLPRVMMAILIVYTAFDVLLLILGILYSVAFLFTFFCLTFVFFTYMHGWFSRQRDKRCTAYTEGTVTNLRRVTTQRQVSYYPTIVFYVDGERYSEESPVSCSREKLGKPCWVKYNPNDPHEITQEQYESGGKKVLLIVGIILICVAVICLCVGIADIAWMLG
;
A
#
# COMPACT_ATOMS: atom_id res chain seq x y z
N MET A 1 15.40 -7.50 45.73
CA MET A 1 14.74 -8.10 44.55
C MET A 1 14.81 -7.09 43.44
N ASP A 2 15.59 -7.42 42.40
CA ASP A 2 16.16 -6.49 41.42
C ASP A 2 15.14 -5.93 40.42
N SER A 3 14.69 -4.71 40.64
CA SER A 3 13.90 -3.95 39.66
C SER A 3 14.74 -3.48 38.44
N GLY A 4 16.05 -3.60 38.52
CA GLY A 4 16.98 -3.19 37.45
C GLY A 4 17.07 -4.16 36.27
N THR A 5 16.86 -5.45 36.52
CA THR A 5 16.95 -6.49 35.47
C THR A 5 15.72 -6.54 34.54
N GLU A 6 14.53 -6.25 35.05
CA GLU A 6 13.30 -6.19 34.24
C GLU A 6 13.27 -4.97 33.32
N LEU A 7 13.74 -3.81 33.78
CA LEU A 7 13.82 -2.59 32.95
C LEU A 7 14.81 -2.77 31.78
N ASN A 8 15.93 -3.45 32.00
CA ASN A 8 16.91 -3.74 30.93
C ASN A 8 16.37 -4.72 29.89
N GLY A 9 15.55 -5.70 30.30
CA GLY A 9 14.92 -6.66 29.38
C GLY A 9 13.87 -6.02 28.46
N LEU A 10 13.06 -5.08 28.98
CA LEU A 10 12.07 -4.34 28.20
C LEU A 10 12.75 -3.39 27.20
N ALA A 11 13.76 -2.65 27.62
CA ALA A 11 14.52 -1.76 26.75
C ALA A 11 15.21 -2.52 25.61
N TRP A 12 15.73 -3.71 25.88
CA TRP A 12 16.33 -4.57 24.84
C TRP A 12 15.28 -5.07 23.85
N LEU A 13 14.10 -5.49 24.32
CA LEU A 13 12.97 -5.89 23.46
C LEU A 13 12.52 -4.75 22.54
N GLU A 14 12.35 -3.55 23.07
CA GLU A 14 11.97 -2.38 22.26
C GLU A 14 13.05 -2.05 21.21
N GLN A 15 14.32 -2.10 21.58
CA GLN A 15 15.42 -1.73 20.70
C GLN A 15 15.59 -2.68 19.50
N TYR A 16 15.31 -3.99 19.65
CA TYR A 16 15.58 -4.98 18.61
C TYR A 16 14.33 -5.58 17.97
N VAL A 17 13.21 -5.69 18.68
CA VAL A 17 11.99 -6.30 18.14
C VAL A 17 11.36 -5.43 17.06
N TRP A 18 11.27 -4.12 17.26
CA TRP A 18 10.69 -3.22 16.28
C TRP A 18 11.46 -3.20 14.94
N PRO A 19 12.78 -3.07 14.91
CA PRO A 19 13.55 -3.16 13.67
C PRO A 19 13.38 -4.48 12.92
N ILE A 20 13.32 -5.61 13.65
CA ILE A 20 13.10 -6.93 13.04
C ILE A 20 11.71 -7.01 12.41
N LEU A 21 10.67 -6.56 13.11
CA LEU A 21 9.32 -6.52 12.58
C LEU A 21 9.23 -5.64 11.32
N LEU A 22 9.95 -4.52 11.30
CA LEU A 22 10.03 -3.62 10.15
C LEU A 22 10.73 -4.26 8.95
N LEU A 23 11.81 -5.00 9.16
CA LEU A 23 12.49 -5.76 8.10
C LEU A 23 11.57 -6.84 7.52
N ILE A 24 10.83 -7.56 8.37
CA ILE A 24 9.85 -8.56 7.92
C ILE A 24 8.76 -7.87 7.09
N PHE A 25 8.24 -6.73 7.56
CA PHE A 25 7.24 -5.95 6.84
C PHE A 25 7.75 -5.48 5.47
N LEU A 26 8.97 -4.94 5.41
CA LEU A 26 9.63 -4.54 4.17
C LEU A 26 9.79 -5.74 3.21
N GLY A 27 10.14 -6.91 3.73
CA GLY A 27 10.23 -8.16 2.96
C GLY A 27 8.90 -8.60 2.36
N ILE A 28 7.80 -8.52 3.12
CA ILE A 28 6.43 -8.81 2.65
C ILE A 28 6.06 -7.87 1.51
N ILE A 29 6.39 -6.60 1.66
CA ILE A 29 6.17 -5.57 0.65
C ILE A 29 6.90 -5.90 -0.65
N TRP A 30 8.19 -6.16 -0.58
CA TRP A 30 8.99 -6.54 -1.73
C TRP A 30 8.44 -7.79 -2.41
N HIS A 31 8.05 -8.79 -1.63
CA HIS A 31 7.42 -9.99 -2.16
C HIS A 31 6.17 -9.66 -2.97
N ASN A 32 5.27 -8.82 -2.45
CA ASN A 32 4.06 -8.41 -3.14
C ASN A 32 4.34 -7.60 -4.42
N ILE A 33 5.33 -6.70 -4.38
CA ILE A 33 5.74 -5.92 -5.55
C ILE A 33 6.31 -6.84 -6.64
N LEU A 34 7.17 -7.79 -6.29
CA LEU A 34 7.74 -8.74 -7.23
C LEU A 34 6.69 -9.68 -7.84
N GLN A 35 5.72 -10.12 -7.06
CA GLN A 35 4.57 -10.89 -7.55
C GLN A 35 3.76 -10.10 -8.58
N ASN A 36 3.46 -8.83 -8.27
CA ASN A 36 2.75 -7.95 -9.20
C ASN A 36 3.58 -7.62 -10.45
N HIS A 37 4.91 -7.49 -10.31
CA HIS A 37 5.81 -7.24 -11.44
C HIS A 37 5.81 -8.40 -12.45
N LYS A 38 5.62 -9.64 -12.02
CA LYS A 38 5.49 -10.80 -12.93
C LYS A 38 4.22 -10.72 -13.79
N LYS A 39 3.14 -10.13 -13.26
CA LYS A 39 1.88 -9.95 -13.98
C LYS A 39 1.87 -8.66 -14.83
N HIS A 40 2.42 -7.59 -14.28
CA HIS A 40 2.44 -6.26 -14.89
C HIS A 40 3.85 -5.67 -14.76
N PRO A 41 4.70 -5.75 -15.81
CA PRO A 41 6.08 -5.31 -15.74
C PRO A 41 6.17 -3.80 -15.41
N LEU A 42 6.90 -3.48 -14.34
CA LEU A 42 7.18 -2.11 -13.94
C LEU A 42 8.17 -1.46 -14.91
N PRO A 43 8.00 -0.18 -15.25
CA PRO A 43 9.00 0.58 -15.99
C PRO A 43 10.36 0.53 -15.27
N ARG A 44 11.47 0.48 -16.04
CA ARG A 44 12.84 0.44 -15.49
C ARG A 44 13.10 1.58 -14.49
N VAL A 45 12.58 2.77 -14.78
CA VAL A 45 12.70 3.95 -13.89
C VAL A 45 12.04 3.70 -12.53
N MET A 46 10.84 3.08 -12.52
CA MET A 46 10.14 2.77 -11.26
C MET A 46 10.88 1.71 -10.44
N MET A 47 11.50 0.73 -11.08
CA MET A 47 12.34 -0.26 -10.40
C MET A 47 13.57 0.40 -9.79
N ALA A 48 14.21 1.33 -10.50
CA ALA A 48 15.35 2.09 -9.98
C ALA A 48 14.94 2.93 -8.75
N ILE A 49 13.82 3.66 -8.83
CA ILE A 49 13.28 4.43 -7.69
C ILE A 49 13.02 3.51 -6.49
N LEU A 50 12.43 2.35 -6.71
CA LEU A 50 12.14 1.38 -5.66
C LEU A 50 13.42 0.89 -4.97
N ILE A 51 14.47 0.58 -5.72
CA ILE A 51 15.77 0.13 -5.19
C ILE A 51 16.41 1.24 -4.35
N VAL A 52 16.48 2.47 -4.87
CA VAL A 52 17.04 3.63 -4.16
C VAL A 52 16.26 3.90 -2.88
N TYR A 53 14.93 3.86 -2.96
CA TYR A 53 14.06 4.03 -1.80
C TYR A 53 14.32 2.97 -0.73
N THR A 54 14.42 1.69 -1.13
CA THR A 54 14.69 0.60 -0.18
C THR A 54 16.06 0.73 0.49
N ALA A 55 17.09 1.16 -0.26
CA ALA A 55 18.41 1.40 0.30
C ALA A 55 18.37 2.52 1.35
N PHE A 56 17.61 3.59 1.09
CA PHE A 56 17.39 4.69 2.03
C PHE A 56 16.62 4.23 3.28
N ASP A 57 15.58 3.42 3.13
CA ASP A 57 14.82 2.85 4.24
C ASP A 57 15.68 1.96 5.15
N VAL A 58 16.56 1.13 4.56
CA VAL A 58 17.52 0.31 5.32
C VAL A 58 18.50 1.19 6.09
N LEU A 59 18.98 2.27 5.49
CA LEU A 59 19.84 3.25 6.15
C LEU A 59 19.15 3.87 7.37
N LEU A 60 17.91 4.35 7.22
CA LEU A 60 17.13 4.92 8.33
C LEU A 60 16.90 3.91 9.45
N LEU A 61 16.68 2.65 9.11
CA LEU A 61 16.54 1.58 10.08
C LEU A 61 17.82 1.38 10.91
N ILE A 62 18.99 1.34 10.24
CA ILE A 62 20.29 1.22 10.90
C ILE A 62 20.54 2.42 11.82
N LEU A 63 20.30 3.64 11.35
CA LEU A 63 20.44 4.85 12.16
C LEU A 63 19.48 4.86 13.34
N GLY A 64 18.26 4.34 13.18
CA GLY A 64 17.29 4.20 14.26
C GLY A 64 17.73 3.25 15.35
N ILE A 65 18.37 2.13 14.98
CA ILE A 65 18.92 1.16 15.95
C ILE A 65 20.13 1.74 16.69
N LEU A 66 21.00 2.46 15.98
CA LEU A 66 22.29 2.90 16.52
C LEU A 66 22.22 4.21 17.32
N TYR A 67 21.33 5.13 16.93
CA TYR A 67 21.38 6.50 17.43
C TYR A 67 20.07 7.01 18.03
N SER A 68 18.94 6.97 17.30
CA SER A 68 17.72 7.62 17.75
C SER A 68 16.45 6.98 17.19
N VAL A 69 15.46 6.80 18.05
CA VAL A 69 14.10 6.32 17.68
C VAL A 69 13.42 7.24 16.64
N ALA A 70 13.82 8.51 16.56
CA ALA A 70 13.30 9.45 15.57
C ALA A 70 13.51 8.97 14.13
N PHE A 71 14.62 8.26 13.83
CA PHE A 71 14.85 7.66 12.51
C PHE A 71 13.86 6.53 12.21
N LEU A 72 13.44 5.76 13.21
CA LEU A 72 12.41 4.73 13.03
C LEU A 72 11.05 5.34 12.70
N PHE A 73 10.67 6.43 13.35
CA PHE A 73 9.44 7.16 12.99
C PHE A 73 9.51 7.73 11.58
N THR A 74 10.65 8.30 11.18
CA THR A 74 10.89 8.77 9.81
C THR A 74 10.69 7.64 8.81
N PHE A 75 11.29 6.48 9.06
CA PHE A 75 11.10 5.26 8.27
C PHE A 75 9.62 4.90 8.10
N PHE A 76 8.86 4.83 9.19
CA PHE A 76 7.43 4.51 9.13
C PHE A 76 6.62 5.48 8.27
N CYS A 77 6.80 6.78 8.51
CA CYS A 77 6.09 7.80 7.78
C CYS A 77 6.37 7.73 6.28
N LEU A 78 7.64 7.61 5.89
CA LEU A 78 8.04 7.55 4.49
C LEU A 78 7.56 6.26 3.82
N THR A 79 7.69 5.12 4.50
CA THR A 79 7.21 3.83 3.98
C THR A 79 5.71 3.86 3.72
N PHE A 80 4.92 4.40 4.63
CA PHE A 80 3.48 4.53 4.45
C PHE A 80 3.13 5.44 3.27
N VAL A 81 3.78 6.61 3.15
CA VAL A 81 3.57 7.56 2.04
C VAL A 81 3.93 6.89 0.70
N PHE A 82 5.07 6.22 0.64
CA PHE A 82 5.51 5.53 -0.57
C PHE A 82 4.52 4.45 -1.01
N PHE A 83 4.03 3.64 -0.07
CA PHE A 83 3.01 2.62 -0.33
C PHE A 83 1.75 3.20 -0.93
N THR A 84 1.26 4.25 -0.31
CA THR A 84 0.05 4.95 -0.72
C THR A 84 0.20 5.51 -2.13
N TYR A 85 1.37 6.08 -2.43
CA TYR A 85 1.70 6.60 -3.76
C TYR A 85 1.79 5.47 -4.80
N MET A 86 2.47 4.37 -4.49
CA MET A 86 2.59 3.21 -5.37
C MET A 86 1.25 2.57 -5.68
N HIS A 87 0.41 2.37 -4.66
CA HIS A 87 -0.95 1.86 -4.84
C HIS A 87 -1.78 2.77 -5.77
N GLY A 88 -1.72 4.09 -5.55
CA GLY A 88 -2.40 5.06 -6.41
C GLY A 88 -1.85 5.07 -7.84
N TRP A 89 -0.55 4.87 -8.03
CA TRP A 89 0.06 4.79 -9.36
C TRP A 89 -0.41 3.54 -10.12
N PHE A 90 -0.43 2.35 -9.47
CA PHE A 90 -0.94 1.12 -10.08
C PHE A 90 -2.40 1.25 -10.49
N SER A 91 -3.23 1.84 -9.65
CA SER A 91 -4.64 2.11 -9.96
C SER A 91 -4.77 2.99 -11.20
N ARG A 92 -4.02 4.11 -11.28
CA ARG A 92 -4.03 5.01 -12.45
C ARG A 92 -3.55 4.34 -13.74
N GLN A 93 -2.56 3.44 -13.67
CA GLN A 93 -2.09 2.71 -14.84
C GLN A 93 -3.14 1.72 -15.34
N ARG A 94 -3.87 1.06 -14.44
CA ARG A 94 -5.02 0.21 -14.78
C ARG A 94 -6.12 1.03 -15.46
N ASP A 95 -6.49 2.17 -14.90
CA ASP A 95 -7.52 3.04 -15.47
C ASP A 95 -7.17 3.54 -16.87
N LYS A 96 -5.87 3.76 -17.16
CA LYS A 96 -5.39 4.15 -18.49
C LYS A 96 -5.44 3.01 -19.50
N ARG A 97 -5.25 1.76 -19.07
CA ARG A 97 -5.31 0.59 -19.95
C ARG A 97 -6.74 0.15 -20.22
N CYS A 98 -7.61 0.28 -19.24
CA CYS A 98 -9.02 -0.01 -19.39
C CYS A 98 -9.69 1.15 -20.14
N THR A 99 -9.91 0.99 -21.45
CA THR A 99 -10.48 2.04 -22.32
C THR A 99 -11.82 1.66 -22.92
N ALA A 100 -12.14 0.37 -22.98
CA ALA A 100 -13.38 -0.15 -23.54
C ALA A 100 -14.45 -0.38 -22.45
N TYR A 101 -15.71 -0.33 -22.86
CA TYR A 101 -16.87 -0.52 -21.98
C TYR A 101 -17.75 -1.65 -22.49
N THR A 102 -18.28 -2.43 -21.58
CA THR A 102 -19.29 -3.45 -21.87
C THR A 102 -20.29 -3.54 -20.73
N GLU A 103 -21.47 -4.09 -21.02
CA GLU A 103 -22.45 -4.38 -19.99
C GLU A 103 -22.17 -5.73 -19.36
N GLY A 104 -22.18 -5.79 -18.04
CA GLY A 104 -22.01 -7.02 -17.26
C GLY A 104 -23.11 -7.19 -16.24
N THR A 105 -23.16 -8.37 -15.64
CA THR A 105 -24.12 -8.69 -14.57
C THR A 105 -23.36 -9.17 -13.34
N VAL A 106 -23.75 -8.66 -12.17
CA VAL A 106 -23.19 -9.11 -10.88
C VAL A 106 -23.77 -10.47 -10.54
N THR A 107 -22.95 -11.51 -10.59
CA THR A 107 -23.40 -12.91 -10.38
C THR A 107 -23.13 -13.44 -8.98
N ASN A 108 -22.10 -12.91 -8.31
CA ASN A 108 -21.73 -13.31 -6.96
C ASN A 108 -21.19 -12.14 -6.16
N LEU A 109 -21.23 -12.24 -4.82
CA LEU A 109 -20.69 -11.23 -3.90
C LEU A 109 -19.80 -11.92 -2.86
N ARG A 110 -18.49 -11.70 -2.91
CA ARG A 110 -17.59 -12.14 -1.87
C ARG A 110 -17.70 -11.18 -0.67
N ARG A 111 -18.16 -11.70 0.46
CA ARG A 111 -18.28 -10.96 1.70
C ARG A 111 -16.93 -10.90 2.42
N VAL A 112 -16.46 -9.72 2.74
CA VAL A 112 -15.31 -9.47 3.61
C VAL A 112 -15.80 -8.73 4.84
N THR A 113 -15.59 -9.33 6.02
CA THR A 113 -15.97 -8.73 7.29
C THR A 113 -14.72 -8.27 8.02
N THR A 114 -14.62 -6.98 8.25
CA THR A 114 -13.62 -6.38 9.13
C THR A 114 -14.32 -6.04 10.46
N GLN A 115 -13.58 -5.85 11.57
CA GLN A 115 -14.12 -5.71 12.93
C GLN A 115 -15.34 -4.75 13.08
N ARG A 116 -15.53 -3.79 12.16
CA ARG A 116 -16.63 -2.81 12.23
C ARG A 116 -17.39 -2.61 10.91
N GLN A 117 -17.01 -3.29 9.84
CA GLN A 117 -17.60 -3.06 8.52
C GLN A 117 -17.68 -4.35 7.70
N VAL A 118 -18.79 -4.50 6.98
CA VAL A 118 -18.99 -5.58 6.01
C VAL A 118 -18.91 -4.96 4.61
N SER A 119 -17.99 -5.46 3.80
CA SER A 119 -17.81 -5.06 2.40
C SER A 119 -18.12 -6.23 1.48
N TYR A 120 -18.75 -5.97 0.35
CA TYR A 120 -19.06 -6.98 -0.66
C TYR A 120 -18.31 -6.68 -1.95
N TYR A 121 -17.52 -7.63 -2.42
CA TYR A 121 -16.80 -7.53 -3.69
C TYR A 121 -17.56 -8.33 -4.75
N PRO A 122 -18.06 -7.67 -5.81
CA PRO A 122 -18.87 -8.34 -6.82
C PRO A 122 -17.99 -9.11 -7.80
N THR A 123 -18.42 -10.34 -8.13
CA THR A 123 -18.00 -11.04 -9.32
C THR A 123 -18.93 -10.66 -10.45
N ILE A 124 -18.37 -10.13 -11.52
CA ILE A 124 -19.14 -9.62 -12.67
C ILE A 124 -18.89 -10.52 -13.86
N VAL A 125 -19.96 -10.98 -14.49
CA VAL A 125 -19.91 -11.69 -15.75
C VAL A 125 -20.25 -10.73 -16.88
N PHE A 126 -19.43 -10.70 -17.90
CA PHE A 126 -19.58 -9.84 -19.09
C PHE A 126 -19.08 -10.57 -20.33
N TYR A 127 -19.38 -10.03 -21.51
CA TYR A 127 -19.01 -10.62 -22.78
C TYR A 127 -18.19 -9.61 -23.60
N VAL A 128 -17.12 -10.11 -24.22
CA VAL A 128 -16.27 -9.37 -25.17
C VAL A 128 -16.07 -10.26 -26.38
N ASP A 129 -16.43 -9.76 -27.56
CA ASP A 129 -16.30 -10.47 -28.85
C ASP A 129 -16.95 -11.88 -28.85
N GLY A 130 -18.01 -12.05 -28.07
CA GLY A 130 -18.74 -13.33 -27.93
C GLY A 130 -18.14 -14.29 -26.88
N GLU A 131 -16.98 -14.00 -26.32
CA GLU A 131 -16.38 -14.76 -25.22
C GLU A 131 -16.88 -14.27 -23.87
N ARG A 132 -17.07 -15.22 -22.94
CA ARG A 132 -17.58 -14.96 -21.58
C ARG A 132 -16.41 -14.80 -20.61
N TYR A 133 -16.40 -13.67 -19.91
CA TYR A 133 -15.44 -13.36 -18.84
C TYR A 133 -16.16 -13.30 -17.50
N SER A 134 -15.46 -13.68 -16.42
CA SER A 134 -15.98 -13.67 -15.05
C SER A 134 -14.88 -13.17 -14.11
N GLU A 135 -14.96 -11.91 -13.70
CA GLU A 135 -13.91 -11.26 -12.92
C GLU A 135 -14.46 -10.64 -11.64
N GLU A 136 -13.63 -10.68 -10.58
CA GLU A 136 -13.95 -9.99 -9.33
C GLU A 136 -13.57 -8.51 -9.44
N SER A 137 -14.52 -7.63 -9.16
CA SER A 137 -14.26 -6.20 -9.12
C SER A 137 -13.33 -5.83 -7.97
N PRO A 138 -12.32 -4.98 -8.19
CA PRO A 138 -11.48 -4.45 -7.13
C PRO A 138 -12.21 -3.46 -6.21
N VAL A 139 -13.44 -3.06 -6.56
CA VAL A 139 -14.25 -2.08 -5.84
C VAL A 139 -15.41 -2.78 -5.15
N SER A 140 -15.60 -2.51 -3.85
CA SER A 140 -16.74 -3.02 -3.10
C SER A 140 -18.05 -2.34 -3.50
N CYS A 141 -19.14 -3.09 -3.40
CA CYS A 141 -20.49 -2.58 -3.69
C CYS A 141 -21.47 -2.90 -2.56
N SER A 142 -22.69 -2.39 -2.65
CA SER A 142 -23.79 -2.78 -1.75
C SER A 142 -24.32 -4.17 -2.12
N ARG A 143 -24.84 -4.90 -1.11
CA ARG A 143 -25.43 -6.24 -1.29
C ARG A 143 -26.58 -6.26 -2.29
N GLU A 144 -27.28 -5.16 -2.42
CA GLU A 144 -28.47 -5.03 -3.31
C GLU A 144 -28.11 -5.06 -4.81
N LYS A 145 -26.82 -5.03 -5.17
CA LYS A 145 -26.36 -5.09 -6.57
C LYS A 145 -26.32 -6.51 -7.14
N LEU A 146 -26.53 -7.55 -6.33
CA LEU A 146 -26.56 -8.93 -6.80
C LEU A 146 -27.67 -9.11 -7.87
N GLY A 147 -27.32 -9.71 -8.99
CA GLY A 147 -28.24 -9.94 -10.14
C GLY A 147 -28.54 -8.69 -10.97
N LYS A 148 -28.00 -7.51 -10.64
CA LYS A 148 -28.23 -6.30 -11.39
C LYS A 148 -27.19 -6.07 -12.49
N PRO A 149 -27.58 -5.44 -13.61
CA PRO A 149 -26.63 -5.03 -14.64
C PRO A 149 -25.72 -3.92 -14.11
N CYS A 150 -24.49 -3.90 -14.64
CA CYS A 150 -23.52 -2.85 -14.34
C CYS A 150 -22.61 -2.61 -15.55
N TRP A 151 -22.11 -1.38 -15.67
CA TRP A 151 -21.10 -1.06 -16.67
C TRP A 151 -19.72 -1.49 -16.19
N VAL A 152 -19.02 -2.21 -17.03
CA VAL A 152 -17.65 -2.69 -16.81
C VAL A 152 -16.72 -1.98 -17.77
N LYS A 153 -15.69 -1.37 -17.25
CA LYS A 153 -14.60 -0.80 -18.03
C LYS A 153 -13.46 -1.80 -18.06
N TYR A 154 -13.00 -2.23 -19.23
CA TYR A 154 -12.02 -3.28 -19.37
C TYR A 154 -10.87 -2.89 -20.31
N ASN A 155 -9.76 -3.60 -20.21
CA ASN A 155 -8.62 -3.46 -21.10
C ASN A 155 -8.88 -4.27 -22.37
N PRO A 156 -8.95 -3.65 -23.57
CA PRO A 156 -9.21 -4.38 -24.81
C PRO A 156 -8.11 -5.39 -25.19
N ASN A 157 -6.88 -5.22 -24.68
CA ASN A 157 -5.79 -6.17 -24.90
C ASN A 157 -5.77 -7.32 -23.89
N ASP A 158 -6.45 -7.18 -22.75
CA ASP A 158 -6.57 -8.19 -21.69
C ASP A 158 -7.91 -8.01 -20.97
N PRO A 159 -8.98 -8.67 -21.44
CA PRO A 159 -10.33 -8.53 -20.84
C PRO A 159 -10.44 -8.97 -19.39
N HIS A 160 -9.44 -9.69 -18.85
CA HIS A 160 -9.37 -10.02 -17.43
C HIS A 160 -9.04 -8.81 -16.54
N GLU A 161 -8.46 -7.76 -17.13
CA GLU A 161 -8.18 -6.52 -16.41
C GLU A 161 -9.38 -5.57 -16.48
N ILE A 162 -10.12 -5.49 -15.37
CA ILE A 162 -11.31 -4.64 -15.26
C ILE A 162 -11.15 -3.52 -14.25
N THR A 163 -11.90 -2.43 -14.44
CA THR A 163 -12.06 -1.34 -13.48
C THR A 163 -13.52 -0.89 -13.42
N GLN A 164 -13.91 -0.23 -12.35
CA GLN A 164 -15.24 0.38 -12.21
C GLN A 164 -15.12 1.89 -12.02
N GLU A 165 -15.94 2.62 -12.75
CA GLU A 165 -15.90 4.09 -12.81
C GLU A 165 -16.34 4.81 -11.52
N GLN A 166 -16.95 4.11 -10.56
CA GLN A 166 -17.92 4.71 -9.64
C GLN A 166 -17.40 5.17 -8.27
N TYR A 167 -16.07 5.19 -7.93
CA TYR A 167 -15.71 5.57 -6.54
C TYR A 167 -14.37 6.29 -6.36
N GLU A 168 -14.08 7.35 -7.12
CA GLU A 168 -12.73 7.89 -7.07
C GLU A 168 -12.53 9.30 -6.44
N SER A 169 -13.56 10.09 -6.18
CA SER A 169 -13.30 11.52 -5.91
C SER A 169 -13.03 11.91 -4.44
N GLY A 170 -13.60 11.21 -3.46
CA GLY A 170 -13.47 11.58 -2.04
C GLY A 170 -12.18 11.08 -1.39
N GLY A 171 -11.86 9.83 -1.60
CA GLY A 171 -10.71 9.17 -0.95
C GLY A 171 -9.34 9.71 -1.39
N LYS A 172 -9.20 10.15 -2.64
CA LYS A 172 -7.94 10.69 -3.18
C LYS A 172 -7.51 11.98 -2.48
N LYS A 173 -8.44 12.89 -2.17
CA LYS A 173 -8.13 14.15 -1.48
C LYS A 173 -7.70 13.90 -0.04
N VAL A 174 -8.40 13.03 0.67
CA VAL A 174 -8.04 12.66 2.06
C VAL A 174 -6.67 12.01 2.09
N LEU A 175 -6.39 11.08 1.19
CA LEU A 175 -5.11 10.40 1.10
C LEU A 175 -3.94 11.36 0.81
N LEU A 176 -4.15 12.36 -0.03
CA LEU A 176 -3.17 13.40 -0.32
C LEU A 176 -2.87 14.25 0.93
N ILE A 177 -3.91 14.68 1.66
CA ILE A 177 -3.75 15.47 2.89
C ILE A 177 -2.98 14.66 3.94
N VAL A 178 -3.37 13.40 4.18
CA VAL A 178 -2.67 12.50 5.11
C VAL A 178 -1.21 12.32 4.69
N GLY A 179 -0.94 12.13 3.39
CA GLY A 179 0.41 12.01 2.86
C GLY A 179 1.27 13.25 3.15
N ILE A 180 0.73 14.46 2.96
CA ILE A 180 1.44 15.71 3.26
C ILE A 180 1.76 15.80 4.76
N ILE A 181 0.79 15.51 5.63
CA ILE A 181 0.99 15.53 7.09
C ILE A 181 2.11 14.56 7.48
N LEU A 182 2.11 13.34 6.95
CA LEU A 182 3.13 12.34 7.25
C LEU A 182 4.53 12.75 6.75
N ILE A 183 4.62 13.41 5.60
CA ILE A 183 5.89 13.97 5.11
C ILE A 183 6.41 15.06 6.07
N CYS A 184 5.54 15.97 6.53
CA CYS A 184 5.93 16.98 7.50
C CYS A 184 6.44 16.36 8.80
N VAL A 185 5.74 15.36 9.32
CA VAL A 185 6.16 14.60 10.52
C VAL A 185 7.51 13.92 10.28
N ALA A 186 7.71 13.27 9.14
CA ALA A 186 8.97 12.62 8.78
C ALA A 186 10.14 13.61 8.76
N VAL A 187 9.94 14.79 8.20
CA VAL A 187 10.98 15.86 8.17
C VAL A 187 11.33 16.32 9.58
N ILE A 188 10.33 16.54 10.44
CA ILE A 188 10.56 16.94 11.84
C ILE A 188 11.35 15.85 12.58
N CYS A 189 10.93 14.58 12.47
CA CYS A 189 11.61 13.45 13.09
C CYS A 189 13.05 13.30 12.59
N LEU A 190 13.29 13.51 11.29
CA LEU A 190 14.63 13.47 10.70
C LEU A 190 15.52 14.58 11.29
N CYS A 191 15.01 15.80 11.41
CA CYS A 191 15.74 16.92 12.03
C CYS A 191 16.08 16.63 13.50
N VAL A 192 15.15 16.06 14.26
CA VAL A 192 15.39 15.66 15.65
C VAL A 192 16.49 14.59 15.72
N GLY A 193 16.40 13.52 14.90
CA GLY A 193 17.41 12.47 14.86
C GLY A 193 18.82 12.99 14.52
N ILE A 194 18.93 13.94 13.58
CA ILE A 194 20.21 14.58 13.25
C ILE A 194 20.73 15.42 14.43
N ALA A 195 19.85 16.15 15.11
CA ALA A 195 20.21 16.93 16.29
C ALA A 195 20.71 16.04 17.43
N ASP A 196 20.07 14.88 17.65
CA ASP A 196 20.50 13.88 18.63
C ASP A 196 21.93 13.37 18.35
N ILE A 197 22.23 13.07 17.08
CA ILE A 197 23.58 12.64 16.66
C ILE A 197 24.60 13.79 16.91
N ALA A 198 24.27 15.02 16.51
CA ALA A 198 25.14 16.17 16.69
C ALA A 198 25.45 16.42 18.17
N TRP A 199 24.47 16.24 19.05
CA TRP A 199 24.67 16.37 20.49
C TRP A 199 25.53 15.25 21.09
N MET A 200 25.46 14.03 20.55
CA MET A 200 26.28 12.90 21.01
C MET A 200 27.76 13.02 20.57
N LEU A 201 28.03 13.74 19.47
CA LEU A 201 29.36 13.86 18.89
C LEU A 201 30.12 15.14 19.34
N GLY A 202 29.44 16.10 19.96
CA GLY A 202 30.00 17.39 20.46
C GLY A 202 30.24 17.36 21.94
#